data_1d31dcd4d34037603921c53f6eb469f6
#
_entry.id   1d31dcd4d34037603921c53f6eb469f6
#
_cell.length_a   1.000
_cell.length_b   1.000
_cell.length_c   1.000
_cell.angle_alpha   90.00
_cell.angle_beta   90.00
_cell.angle_gamma   90.00
#
_symmetry.space_group_name_H-M   'P 1'
#
loop_
_entity.id
_entity.type
_entity.pdbx_description
1 polymer ?
#
loop_
_entity_poly.entity_id
_entity_poly.type
_entity_poly.pdbx_seq_one_letter_code
_entity_poly.pdbx_strand_id
1 'polypeptide(L)'
;LGLGFCNIGSVLMHMGIPYNDPRGYAICGAISAIMTGESYATSADLASFLGPFSKYNENSEHMLRVMRNHRRAAYNMADEEYENLSIAPMGIDPKKCPKDLLEAARGVWDHALAMGEEHGYRNAQTTVIAPTGTIGLVMAADTTGVEPQFSLVQFKNLAGGGSLRIINRGVPAALTRLGYSKVEVQEIVDHVMGTGSLERCESVSLQRLLEMGFSDAEFSKIEGAIESVFDIRMLFAPTVLGEDFSTGTLNIDAEECDNPFFDTLGHLGFSAMEIEEAQMHVFGHLSIEDAPHLKAEHLPVFDCATPGGKSGTRCIDWEAHVMMMAAAQPFISGAISKTINMPSDVSIEDVQAAYDLSHSTMNKACAVYRDGSKLSQPLMNNLVDMSGAEEEEEEEVVVTVKKAVKQVAEMLPLPNEQAAPLAEAFVHNYIATRQPLPAVRDSRTMKASVGGHTVYLTSSKYDDGRLGEIMITTSKEGAAWRSLLNQFAIAVSIGLQYGVPLDAFVKSFTFQKFEPSGMVQGGSNRVKMATSLVDYIFRELAIDYLGRNDLAHVSEEDLEVTSISRPEITDDGVARSQGESRNVQMTLDVDPETEMRQMAREAGFTGDICDECGGSQMVRNGTCLKCNSCGSTTGCS
;
A
#
# COMPACT_ATOMS: atom_id res chain seq x y z
N LEU A 1 15.41 22.14 -9.65
CA LEU A 1 16.00 21.34 -8.58
C LEU A 1 14.89 20.95 -7.59
N GLY A 2 15.12 19.87 -6.84
CA GLY A 2 14.20 19.34 -5.83
C GLY A 2 14.97 18.86 -4.61
N LEU A 3 15.63 19.78 -3.89
CA LEU A 3 16.28 19.47 -2.62
C LEU A 3 15.22 19.30 -1.53
N GLY A 4 15.40 18.33 -0.66
CA GLY A 4 14.53 18.05 0.46
C GLY A 4 15.28 17.38 1.59
N PHE A 5 14.59 17.16 2.70
CA PHE A 5 15.08 16.42 3.85
C PHE A 5 14.03 15.42 4.31
N CYS A 6 14.41 14.54 5.22
CA CYS A 6 13.51 13.59 5.90
C CYS A 6 13.86 13.53 7.39
N ASN A 7 13.13 12.70 8.12
CA ASN A 7 13.43 12.30 9.50
C ASN A 7 13.07 13.35 10.60
N ILE A 8 12.22 14.32 10.30
CA ILE A 8 11.79 15.32 11.30
C ILE A 8 11.04 14.67 12.47
N GLY A 9 10.11 13.75 12.19
CA GLY A 9 9.37 13.07 13.25
C GLY A 9 10.28 12.34 14.24
N SER A 10 11.27 11.61 13.73
CA SER A 10 12.26 10.93 14.57
C SER A 10 13.13 11.91 15.35
N VAL A 11 13.59 13.00 14.75
CA VAL A 11 14.40 14.04 15.43
C VAL A 11 13.62 14.63 16.61
N LEU A 12 12.35 14.98 16.43
CA LEU A 12 11.52 15.51 17.51
C LEU A 12 11.35 14.51 18.64
N MET A 13 11.08 13.23 18.35
CA MET A 13 10.99 12.17 19.35
C MET A 13 12.31 12.04 20.12
N HIS A 14 13.47 11.97 19.44
CA HIS A 14 14.80 11.93 20.08
C HIS A 14 15.07 13.14 20.98
N MET A 15 14.48 14.30 20.65
CA MET A 15 14.58 15.50 21.47
C MET A 15 13.61 15.50 22.66
N GLY A 16 12.72 14.50 22.77
CA GLY A 16 11.65 14.48 23.78
C GLY A 16 10.59 15.56 23.53
N ILE A 17 10.32 15.90 22.26
CA ILE A 17 9.36 16.91 21.86
C ILE A 17 8.20 16.22 21.14
N PRO A 18 6.94 16.38 21.60
CA PRO A 18 5.78 15.87 20.88
C PRO A 18 5.71 16.44 19.44
N TYR A 19 5.24 15.64 18.49
CA TYR A 19 5.12 16.05 17.09
C TYR A 19 4.18 17.28 16.94
N ASN A 20 3.12 17.36 17.73
CA ASN A 20 2.14 18.44 17.76
C ASN A 20 2.52 19.63 18.69
N ASP A 21 3.75 19.65 19.21
CA ASP A 21 4.24 20.77 20.04
C ASP A 21 4.65 21.97 19.14
N PRO A 22 4.27 23.20 19.48
CA PRO A 22 4.72 24.39 18.76
C PRO A 22 6.24 24.54 18.61
N ARG A 23 7.05 23.94 19.51
CA ARG A 23 8.51 23.86 19.34
C ARG A 23 8.89 23.00 18.15
N GLY A 24 8.18 21.89 17.94
CA GLY A 24 8.38 20.99 16.78
C GLY A 24 8.13 21.72 15.46
N TYR A 25 7.04 22.49 15.38
CA TYR A 25 6.73 23.31 14.21
C TYR A 25 7.81 24.36 13.95
N ALA A 26 8.26 25.07 14.99
CA ALA A 26 9.30 26.09 14.87
C ALA A 26 10.65 25.49 14.42
N ILE A 27 11.02 24.31 14.89
CA ILE A 27 12.23 23.58 14.47
C ILE A 27 12.11 23.17 13.00
N CYS A 28 10.99 22.58 12.58
CA CYS A 28 10.75 22.18 11.20
C CYS A 28 10.80 23.38 10.25
N GLY A 29 10.14 24.48 10.62
CA GLY A 29 10.18 25.74 9.87
C GLY A 29 11.59 26.28 9.72
N ALA A 30 12.39 26.29 10.80
CA ALA A 30 13.77 26.78 10.79
C ALA A 30 14.68 25.92 9.90
N ILE A 31 14.57 24.59 9.97
CA ILE A 31 15.35 23.66 9.11
C ILE A 31 14.97 23.87 7.64
N SER A 32 13.67 23.99 7.33
CA SER A 32 13.17 24.28 5.99
C SER A 32 13.70 25.63 5.47
N ALA A 33 13.72 26.65 6.34
CA ALA A 33 14.22 27.99 6.04
C ALA A 33 15.72 27.96 5.73
N ILE A 34 16.52 27.27 6.53
CA ILE A 34 17.97 27.15 6.34
C ILE A 34 18.27 26.44 5.01
N MET A 35 17.65 25.29 4.74
CA MET A 35 17.87 24.53 3.51
C MET A 35 17.54 25.36 2.28
N THR A 36 16.40 26.03 2.26
CA THR A 36 15.94 26.78 1.07
C THR A 36 16.68 28.11 0.93
N GLY A 37 16.94 28.81 2.03
CA GLY A 37 17.72 30.04 2.01
C GLY A 37 19.13 29.83 1.47
N GLU A 38 19.82 28.78 1.93
CA GLU A 38 21.15 28.41 1.43
C GLU A 38 21.10 27.96 -0.04
N SER A 39 20.05 27.22 -0.43
CA SER A 39 19.87 26.83 -1.83
C SER A 39 19.70 28.04 -2.75
N TYR A 40 18.99 29.07 -2.33
CA TYR A 40 18.83 30.27 -3.13
C TYR A 40 20.05 31.18 -3.06
N ALA A 41 20.77 31.28 -1.95
CA ALA A 41 22.05 31.95 -1.88
C ALA A 41 23.05 31.34 -2.86
N THR A 42 23.18 29.99 -2.86
CA THR A 42 23.99 29.26 -3.84
C THR A 42 23.50 29.47 -5.29
N SER A 43 22.16 29.50 -5.50
CA SER A 43 21.60 29.78 -6.83
C SER A 43 21.91 31.19 -7.33
N ALA A 44 21.99 32.18 -6.45
CA ALA A 44 22.41 33.52 -6.79
C ALA A 44 23.93 33.63 -7.04
N ASP A 45 24.75 32.91 -6.26
CA ASP A 45 26.18 32.80 -6.51
C ASP A 45 26.45 32.16 -7.89
N LEU A 46 25.77 31.08 -8.24
CA LEU A 46 25.83 30.48 -9.58
C LEU A 46 25.38 31.48 -10.67
N ALA A 47 24.39 32.29 -10.40
CA ALA A 47 23.93 33.32 -11.35
C ALA A 47 24.95 34.39 -11.62
N SER A 48 25.83 34.71 -10.66
CA SER A 48 26.91 35.68 -10.84
C SER A 48 27.91 35.29 -11.94
N PHE A 49 28.11 33.96 -12.15
CA PHE A 49 29.04 33.41 -13.16
C PHE A 49 28.33 32.97 -14.44
N LEU A 50 27.14 32.35 -14.31
CA LEU A 50 26.44 31.70 -15.41
C LEU A 50 25.25 32.53 -15.94
N GLY A 51 24.93 33.63 -15.30
CA GLY A 51 23.72 34.40 -15.51
C GLY A 51 22.49 33.74 -14.85
N PRO A 52 21.44 34.49 -14.59
CA PRO A 52 20.19 33.98 -14.02
C PRO A 52 19.44 33.05 -15.01
N PHE A 53 18.33 32.43 -14.58
CA PHE A 53 17.51 31.60 -15.48
C PHE A 53 16.93 32.44 -16.64
N SER A 54 16.65 31.80 -17.78
CA SER A 54 16.38 32.47 -19.07
C SER A 54 15.24 33.50 -19.05
N LYS A 55 14.25 33.35 -18.15
CA LYS A 55 13.11 34.27 -18.01
C LYS A 55 13.21 35.17 -16.77
N TYR A 56 14.38 35.26 -16.14
CA TYR A 56 14.54 35.99 -14.90
C TYR A 56 14.23 37.48 -15.09
N ASN A 57 14.75 38.11 -16.14
CA ASN A 57 14.58 39.56 -16.35
C ASN A 57 13.11 39.97 -16.50
N GLU A 58 12.28 39.13 -17.10
CA GLU A 58 10.83 39.32 -17.23
C GLU A 58 10.10 39.14 -15.89
N ASN A 59 10.67 38.39 -14.96
CA ASN A 59 10.04 37.95 -13.70
C ASN A 59 10.80 38.42 -12.45
N SER A 60 11.84 39.24 -12.58
CA SER A 60 12.75 39.60 -11.47
C SER A 60 12.02 40.20 -10.26
N GLU A 61 11.11 41.15 -10.47
CA GLU A 61 10.35 41.78 -9.40
C GLU A 61 9.42 40.76 -8.68
N HIS A 62 8.80 39.86 -9.45
CA HIS A 62 7.97 38.80 -8.87
C HIS A 62 8.80 37.80 -8.07
N MET A 63 9.98 37.41 -8.57
CA MET A 63 10.90 36.54 -7.89
C MET A 63 11.42 37.15 -6.59
N LEU A 64 11.91 38.40 -6.64
CA LEU A 64 12.41 39.13 -5.47
C LEU A 64 11.30 39.34 -4.41
N ARG A 65 10.07 39.61 -4.84
CA ARG A 65 8.92 39.67 -3.92
C ARG A 65 8.73 38.35 -3.16
N VAL A 66 8.81 37.20 -3.85
CA VAL A 66 8.72 35.88 -3.21
C VAL A 66 9.86 35.72 -2.20
N MET A 67 11.09 36.08 -2.55
CA MET A 67 12.23 35.98 -1.64
C MET A 67 12.07 36.90 -0.42
N ARG A 68 11.57 38.15 -0.61
CA ARG A 68 11.25 39.04 0.50
C ARG A 68 10.18 38.47 1.43
N ASN A 69 9.16 37.78 0.89
CA ASN A 69 8.13 37.14 1.71
C ASN A 69 8.67 35.91 2.47
N HIS A 70 9.51 35.10 1.86
CA HIS A 70 10.21 34.02 2.58
C HIS A 70 11.05 34.54 3.75
N ARG A 71 11.81 35.64 3.51
CA ARG A 71 12.58 36.32 4.56
C ARG A 71 11.67 36.81 5.69
N ARG A 72 10.52 37.46 5.35
CA ARG A 72 9.55 37.91 6.35
C ARG A 72 9.03 36.77 7.22
N ALA A 73 8.76 35.61 6.64
CA ALA A 73 8.35 34.43 7.38
C ALA A 73 9.45 33.97 8.36
N ALA A 74 10.73 33.98 7.96
CA ALA A 74 11.84 33.67 8.87
C ALA A 74 11.96 34.64 10.06
N TYR A 75 11.55 35.90 9.86
CA TYR A 75 11.49 36.91 10.91
C TYR A 75 10.17 36.93 11.69
N ASN A 76 9.19 36.13 11.28
CA ASN A 76 7.84 36.12 11.85
C ASN A 76 7.20 37.50 11.87
N MET A 77 7.21 38.16 10.72
CA MET A 77 6.67 39.49 10.57
C MET A 77 5.14 39.49 10.66
N ALA A 78 4.54 40.65 10.91
CA ALA A 78 3.08 40.78 10.95
C ALA A 78 2.44 40.60 9.56
N ASP A 79 1.17 40.19 9.55
CA ASP A 79 0.45 39.82 8.33
C ASP A 79 0.43 40.95 7.27
N GLU A 80 0.33 42.19 7.71
CA GLU A 80 0.30 43.39 6.85
C GLU A 80 1.63 43.67 6.14
N GLU A 81 2.72 43.07 6.59
CA GLU A 81 4.04 43.26 6.00
C GLU A 81 4.31 42.37 4.79
N TYR A 82 3.47 41.34 4.55
CA TYR A 82 3.64 40.49 3.39
C TYR A 82 3.14 41.14 2.10
N GLU A 83 3.92 41.00 1.02
CA GLU A 83 3.62 41.61 -0.27
C GLU A 83 2.68 40.69 -1.09
N ASN A 84 1.49 41.22 -1.42
CA ASN A 84 0.51 40.58 -2.31
C ASN A 84 0.14 39.15 -1.90
N LEU A 85 -0.03 38.87 -0.63
CA LEU A 85 -0.59 37.64 -0.10
C LEU A 85 -1.98 37.91 0.47
N SER A 86 -2.94 37.08 0.13
CA SER A 86 -4.30 37.10 0.69
C SER A 86 -4.39 36.36 2.03
N ILE A 87 -3.45 35.45 2.28
CA ILE A 87 -3.30 34.65 3.50
C ILE A 87 -1.85 34.81 3.94
N ALA A 88 -1.62 35.11 5.21
CA ALA A 88 -0.29 35.22 5.77
C ALA A 88 0.26 33.78 6.05
N PRO A 89 1.53 33.50 5.72
CA PRO A 89 2.14 32.21 6.02
C PRO A 89 2.47 32.09 7.51
N MET A 90 2.57 30.87 8.01
CA MET A 90 3.05 30.57 9.35
C MET A 90 4.55 30.90 9.47
N GLY A 91 4.90 31.94 10.19
CA GLY A 91 6.30 32.31 10.45
C GLY A 91 6.95 31.46 11.55
N ILE A 92 8.29 31.59 11.67
CA ILE A 92 9.05 30.89 12.74
C ILE A 92 8.83 31.62 14.05
N ASP A 93 8.15 31.00 15.01
CA ASP A 93 7.96 31.57 16.35
C ASP A 93 9.31 31.68 17.10
N PRO A 94 9.81 32.92 17.37
CA PRO A 94 11.11 33.12 17.99
C PRO A 94 11.16 32.68 19.45
N LYS A 95 10.01 32.48 20.10
CA LYS A 95 9.92 32.02 21.49
C LYS A 95 9.99 30.50 21.60
N LYS A 96 9.73 29.79 20.51
CA LYS A 96 9.65 28.32 20.43
C LYS A 96 10.84 27.70 19.71
N CYS A 97 11.46 28.45 18.80
CA CYS A 97 12.62 27.99 18.03
C CYS A 97 13.90 28.08 18.87
N PRO A 98 14.79 27.06 18.82
CA PRO A 98 16.15 27.16 19.34
C PRO A 98 16.87 28.37 18.73
N LYS A 99 17.60 29.10 19.56
CA LYS A 99 18.16 30.40 19.19
C LYS A 99 19.16 30.31 18.03
N ASP A 100 20.00 29.30 18.06
CA ASP A 100 20.99 29.02 17.01
C ASP A 100 20.36 28.71 15.65
N LEU A 101 19.29 27.91 15.63
CA LEU A 101 18.52 27.62 14.41
C LEU A 101 17.80 28.88 13.88
N LEU A 102 17.23 29.66 14.77
CA LEU A 102 16.55 30.91 14.40
C LEU A 102 17.52 31.91 13.77
N GLU A 103 18.69 32.12 14.38
CA GLU A 103 19.73 33.01 13.87
C GLU A 103 20.25 32.52 12.52
N ALA A 104 20.50 31.22 12.36
CA ALA A 104 20.90 30.63 11.08
C ALA A 104 19.82 30.84 10.00
N ALA A 105 18.55 30.54 10.31
CA ALA A 105 17.43 30.69 9.37
C ALA A 105 17.30 32.16 8.87
N ARG A 106 17.43 33.12 9.75
CA ARG A 106 17.38 34.55 9.39
C ARG A 106 18.59 34.97 8.54
N GLY A 107 19.80 34.54 8.97
CA GLY A 107 21.04 34.89 8.28
C GLY A 107 21.10 34.41 6.85
N VAL A 108 20.67 33.17 6.58
CA VAL A 108 20.67 32.60 5.21
C VAL A 108 19.67 33.32 4.30
N TRP A 109 18.51 33.77 4.81
CA TRP A 109 17.55 34.55 4.01
C TRP A 109 17.98 35.99 3.76
N ASP A 110 18.67 36.64 4.74
CA ASP A 110 19.30 37.91 4.51
C ASP A 110 20.34 37.83 3.40
N HIS A 111 21.19 36.78 3.44
CA HIS A 111 22.21 36.54 2.43
C HIS A 111 21.61 36.20 1.06
N ALA A 112 20.64 35.27 1.02
CA ALA A 112 19.98 34.90 -0.23
C ALA A 112 19.31 36.07 -0.94
N LEU A 113 18.65 36.95 -0.19
CA LEU A 113 18.02 38.15 -0.76
C LEU A 113 19.06 39.14 -1.29
N ALA A 114 20.10 39.46 -0.52
CA ALA A 114 21.14 40.39 -0.93
C ALA A 114 21.85 39.94 -2.21
N MET A 115 22.25 38.66 -2.28
CA MET A 115 22.88 38.07 -3.46
C MET A 115 21.93 38.05 -4.68
N GLY A 116 20.64 37.76 -4.42
CA GLY A 116 19.62 37.71 -5.47
C GLY A 116 19.27 39.10 -6.05
N GLU A 117 19.32 40.18 -5.25
CA GLU A 117 19.17 41.56 -5.70
C GLU A 117 20.34 42.00 -6.61
N GLU A 118 21.54 41.47 -6.34
CA GLU A 118 22.73 41.83 -7.12
C GLU A 118 22.87 41.01 -8.42
N HIS A 119 22.63 39.67 -8.35
CA HIS A 119 22.95 38.75 -9.44
C HIS A 119 21.74 38.05 -10.05
N GLY A 120 20.56 38.15 -9.44
CA GLY A 120 19.41 37.29 -9.77
C GLY A 120 19.60 35.85 -9.28
N TYR A 121 18.78 34.95 -9.77
CA TYR A 121 18.83 33.52 -9.38
C TYR A 121 19.00 32.63 -10.60
N ARG A 122 19.89 31.65 -10.51
CA ARG A 122 20.07 30.61 -11.56
C ARG A 122 18.88 29.67 -11.66
N ASN A 123 18.17 29.41 -10.57
CA ASN A 123 17.07 28.47 -10.45
C ASN A 123 15.80 29.20 -9.99
N ALA A 124 14.70 29.00 -10.71
CA ALA A 124 13.39 29.55 -10.32
C ALA A 124 12.83 28.84 -9.06
N GLN A 125 13.06 27.52 -8.95
CA GLN A 125 12.71 26.71 -7.77
C GLN A 125 13.87 25.79 -7.39
N THR A 126 14.05 25.54 -6.09
CA THR A 126 15.20 24.77 -5.56
C THR A 126 14.78 23.60 -4.67
N THR A 127 13.68 23.70 -3.94
CA THR A 127 13.33 22.77 -2.86
C THR A 127 11.93 22.17 -3.01
N VAL A 128 11.79 20.92 -2.56
CA VAL A 128 10.54 20.18 -2.37
C VAL A 128 10.69 19.29 -1.14
N ILE A 129 9.60 18.91 -0.51
CA ILE A 129 9.61 17.77 0.43
C ILE A 129 8.90 16.62 -0.28
N ALA A 130 9.72 15.71 -0.82
CA ALA A 130 9.25 14.50 -1.46
C ALA A 130 8.84 13.44 -0.42
N PRO A 131 8.09 12.39 -0.78
CA PRO A 131 7.73 11.30 0.14
C PRO A 131 8.94 10.60 0.75
N THR A 132 10.06 10.50 0.02
CA THR A 132 11.32 9.87 0.44
C THR A 132 11.19 8.42 0.92
N GLY A 133 10.24 7.63 0.38
CA GLY A 133 10.00 6.24 0.78
C GLY A 133 11.25 5.37 0.58
N THR A 134 11.55 5.00 -0.65
CA THR A 134 12.69 4.12 -0.99
C THR A 134 14.04 4.72 -0.59
N ILE A 135 14.27 6.01 -0.85
CA ILE A 135 15.53 6.67 -0.49
C ILE A 135 15.68 6.81 1.03
N GLY A 136 14.58 7.01 1.76
CA GLY A 136 14.57 7.01 3.23
C GLY A 136 15.01 5.66 3.80
N LEU A 137 14.54 4.55 3.22
CA LEU A 137 14.97 3.19 3.60
C LEU A 137 16.48 2.99 3.35
N VAL A 138 17.00 3.45 2.21
CA VAL A 138 18.45 3.38 1.89
C VAL A 138 19.28 4.17 2.89
N MET A 139 18.78 5.33 3.33
CA MET A 139 19.45 6.18 4.33
C MET A 139 19.22 5.71 5.77
N ALA A 140 18.45 4.64 6.00
CA ALA A 140 18.00 4.19 7.32
C ALA A 140 17.31 5.30 8.13
N ALA A 141 16.53 6.17 7.45
CA ALA A 141 15.70 7.17 8.10
C ALA A 141 14.47 6.50 8.74
N ASP A 142 14.18 6.85 9.99
CA ASP A 142 13.05 6.27 10.72
C ASP A 142 11.71 6.90 10.28
N THR A 143 11.71 8.18 9.84
CA THR A 143 10.53 8.85 9.30
C THR A 143 10.82 9.50 7.95
N THR A 144 9.83 9.55 7.07
CA THR A 144 9.94 10.09 5.72
C THR A 144 9.52 11.55 5.67
N GLY A 145 10.22 12.37 4.89
CA GLY A 145 9.89 13.79 4.74
C GLY A 145 9.68 14.50 6.08
N VAL A 146 8.51 15.12 6.23
CA VAL A 146 8.03 15.74 7.48
C VAL A 146 6.95 14.89 8.17
N GLU A 147 6.87 13.59 7.85
CA GLU A 147 5.95 12.67 8.50
C GLU A 147 6.33 12.46 9.97
N PRO A 148 5.36 12.20 10.85
CA PRO A 148 5.65 11.67 12.19
C PRO A 148 6.08 10.22 12.11
N GLN A 149 6.42 9.63 13.25
CA GLN A 149 6.56 8.18 13.36
C GLN A 149 5.22 7.51 13.05
N PHE A 150 5.24 6.49 12.21
CA PHE A 150 4.02 5.76 11.84
C PHE A 150 3.56 4.88 13.00
N SER A 151 4.46 4.06 13.55
CA SER A 151 4.25 3.23 14.74
C SER A 151 5.54 3.11 15.55
N LEU A 152 5.44 2.81 16.86
CA LEU A 152 6.60 2.61 17.72
C LEU A 152 7.34 1.31 17.41
N VAL A 153 6.62 0.29 16.94
CA VAL A 153 7.17 -1.00 16.52
C VAL A 153 7.03 -1.14 15.01
N GLN A 154 8.11 -1.54 14.36
CA GLN A 154 8.15 -1.78 12.93
C GLN A 154 8.42 -3.25 12.65
N PHE A 155 7.77 -3.79 11.64
CA PHE A 155 8.00 -5.13 11.12
C PHE A 155 8.83 -5.06 9.85
N LYS A 156 9.97 -5.75 9.81
CA LYS A 156 10.84 -5.85 8.63
C LYS A 156 10.85 -7.26 8.11
N ASN A 157 10.38 -7.44 6.89
CA ASN A 157 10.49 -8.72 6.20
C ASN A 157 11.94 -8.97 5.79
N LEU A 158 12.47 -10.14 6.14
CA LEU A 158 13.83 -10.55 5.83
C LEU A 158 13.90 -11.19 4.43
N ALA A 159 14.96 -10.95 3.71
CA ALA A 159 15.16 -11.50 2.36
C ALA A 159 15.20 -13.04 2.30
N GLY A 160 15.44 -13.70 3.44
CA GLY A 160 15.44 -15.16 3.59
C GLY A 160 14.11 -15.76 4.10
N GLY A 161 13.07 -14.95 4.21
CA GLY A 161 11.81 -15.30 4.88
C GLY A 161 11.83 -14.92 6.37
N GLY A 162 10.64 -14.77 6.97
CA GLY A 162 10.45 -14.28 8.34
C GLY A 162 10.40 -12.76 8.43
N SER A 163 9.93 -12.26 9.57
CA SER A 163 9.80 -10.84 9.89
C SER A 163 10.47 -10.53 11.21
N LEU A 164 11.23 -9.44 11.26
CA LEU A 164 11.89 -8.96 12.47
C LEU A 164 11.11 -7.77 13.04
N ARG A 165 10.76 -7.85 14.32
CA ARG A 165 10.19 -6.72 15.08
C ARG A 165 11.30 -5.82 15.59
N ILE A 166 11.19 -4.54 15.38
CA ILE A 166 12.18 -3.54 15.80
C ILE A 166 11.45 -2.38 16.45
N ILE A 167 11.80 -2.05 17.68
CA ILE A 167 11.35 -0.80 18.29
C ILE A 167 12.05 0.38 17.60
N ASN A 168 11.33 1.48 17.45
CA ASN A 168 11.92 2.72 16.97
C ASN A 168 13.06 3.16 17.90
N ARG A 169 14.23 3.42 17.31
CA ARG A 169 15.44 3.84 18.04
C ARG A 169 15.26 5.14 18.81
N GLY A 170 14.30 5.96 18.41
CA GLY A 170 13.93 7.18 19.11
C GLY A 170 13.34 6.94 20.48
N VAL A 171 12.67 5.80 20.72
CA VAL A 171 12.00 5.52 22.01
C VAL A 171 12.98 5.45 23.18
N PRO A 172 14.01 4.59 23.20
CA PRO A 172 14.99 4.57 24.29
C PRO A 172 15.74 5.90 24.45
N ALA A 173 16.05 6.57 23.33
CA ALA A 173 16.75 7.85 23.34
C ALA A 173 15.89 8.95 23.97
N ALA A 174 14.61 9.04 23.61
CA ALA A 174 13.65 9.97 24.17
C ALA A 174 13.46 9.75 25.68
N LEU A 175 13.24 8.51 26.08
CA LEU A 175 13.08 8.15 27.49
C LEU A 175 14.32 8.56 28.32
N THR A 176 15.52 8.27 27.80
CA THR A 176 16.78 8.70 28.46
C THR A 176 16.85 10.22 28.58
N ARG A 177 16.48 10.95 27.55
CA ARG A 177 16.47 12.42 27.55
C ARG A 177 15.43 13.01 28.50
N LEU A 178 14.29 12.34 28.66
CA LEU A 178 13.21 12.70 29.59
C LEU A 178 13.56 12.38 31.05
N GLY A 179 14.71 11.72 31.31
CA GLY A 179 15.27 11.50 32.63
C GLY A 179 14.95 10.14 33.26
N TYR A 180 14.47 9.17 32.48
CA TYR A 180 14.27 7.79 32.91
C TYR A 180 15.62 7.08 33.08
N SER A 181 15.73 6.26 34.13
CA SER A 181 16.90 5.42 34.38
C SER A 181 16.98 4.28 33.32
N LYS A 182 18.15 3.65 33.19
CA LYS A 182 18.32 2.52 32.27
C LYS A 182 17.38 1.35 32.56
N VAL A 183 17.05 1.12 33.82
CA VAL A 183 16.13 0.05 34.23
C VAL A 183 14.71 0.39 33.78
N GLU A 184 14.24 1.59 34.11
CA GLU A 184 12.92 2.06 33.70
C GLU A 184 12.78 2.09 32.16
N VAL A 185 13.82 2.51 31.43
CA VAL A 185 13.84 2.46 29.96
C VAL A 185 13.66 1.03 29.46
N GLN A 186 14.37 0.05 30.05
CA GLN A 186 14.25 -1.35 29.63
C GLN A 186 12.85 -1.91 29.93
N GLU A 187 12.30 -1.63 31.12
CA GLU A 187 10.96 -2.09 31.49
C GLU A 187 9.86 -1.49 30.61
N ILE A 188 10.01 -0.23 30.19
CA ILE A 188 9.11 0.40 29.22
C ILE A 188 9.27 -0.25 27.82
N VAL A 189 10.50 -0.54 27.41
CA VAL A 189 10.77 -1.22 26.12
C VAL A 189 10.20 -2.63 26.13
N ASP A 190 10.38 -3.37 27.23
CA ASP A 190 9.83 -4.73 27.41
C ASP A 190 8.28 -4.71 27.39
N HIS A 191 7.67 -3.68 27.96
CA HIS A 191 6.23 -3.49 27.85
C HIS A 191 5.77 -3.33 26.40
N VAL A 192 6.49 -2.51 25.61
CA VAL A 192 6.12 -2.25 24.19
C VAL A 192 6.43 -3.46 23.30
N MET A 193 7.58 -4.08 23.45
CA MET A 193 8.10 -5.12 22.56
C MET A 193 7.80 -6.55 23.00
N GLY A 194 7.48 -6.73 24.27
CA GLY A 194 7.52 -8.02 24.95
C GLY A 194 8.95 -8.42 25.33
N THR A 195 9.04 -9.41 26.20
CA THR A 195 10.32 -9.96 26.68
C THR A 195 11.01 -10.85 25.63
N GLY A 196 10.26 -11.31 24.61
CA GLY A 196 10.74 -12.30 23.64
C GLY A 196 11.05 -13.67 24.27
N SER A 197 10.48 -13.98 25.43
CA SER A 197 10.73 -15.22 26.17
C SER A 197 9.53 -15.60 27.03
N LEU A 198 9.34 -16.88 27.27
CA LEU A 198 8.40 -17.40 28.28
C LEU A 198 8.96 -17.36 29.70
N GLU A 199 10.24 -16.99 29.88
CA GLU A 199 10.80 -16.81 31.20
C GLU A 199 10.02 -15.77 32.01
N ARG A 200 9.67 -16.12 33.25
CA ARG A 200 8.88 -15.27 34.17
C ARG A 200 7.45 -14.98 33.70
N CYS A 201 6.95 -15.65 32.69
CA CYS A 201 5.54 -15.60 32.35
C CYS A 201 4.74 -16.34 33.45
N GLU A 202 3.87 -15.61 34.16
CA GLU A 202 3.08 -16.19 35.25
C GLU A 202 1.84 -16.93 34.73
N SER A 203 1.21 -16.42 33.71
CA SER A 203 -0.05 -16.96 33.13
C SER A 203 0.17 -18.27 32.38
N VAL A 204 1.19 -18.35 31.52
CA VAL A 204 1.63 -19.59 30.87
C VAL A 204 3.03 -19.93 31.39
N SER A 205 3.08 -20.39 32.65
CA SER A 205 4.36 -20.59 33.32
C SER A 205 5.07 -21.86 32.85
N LEU A 206 6.42 -21.82 32.78
CA LEU A 206 7.25 -22.96 32.43
C LEU A 206 7.00 -24.16 33.36
N GLN A 207 6.74 -23.92 34.66
CA GLN A 207 6.45 -24.97 35.61
C GLN A 207 5.15 -25.72 35.26
N ARG A 208 4.07 -25.00 34.90
CA ARG A 208 2.80 -25.60 34.50
C ARG A 208 2.95 -26.39 33.22
N LEU A 209 3.74 -25.90 32.25
CA LEU A 209 4.04 -26.61 31.00
C LEU A 209 4.84 -27.90 31.26
N LEU A 210 5.84 -27.86 32.17
CA LEU A 210 6.58 -29.07 32.61
C LEU A 210 5.64 -30.14 33.19
N GLU A 211 4.67 -29.71 34.01
CA GLU A 211 3.66 -30.62 34.60
C GLU A 211 2.75 -31.24 33.52
N MET A 212 2.58 -30.56 32.37
CA MET A 212 1.84 -31.04 31.19
C MET A 212 2.69 -31.90 30.24
N GLY A 213 3.96 -32.14 30.54
CA GLY A 213 4.83 -33.03 29.79
C GLY A 213 5.78 -32.35 28.80
N PHE A 214 5.84 -31.02 28.77
CA PHE A 214 6.85 -30.32 27.99
C PHE A 214 8.26 -30.60 28.56
N SER A 215 9.25 -30.63 27.68
CA SER A 215 10.65 -30.83 28.05
C SER A 215 11.53 -29.75 27.42
N ASP A 216 12.84 -29.77 27.75
CA ASP A 216 13.82 -28.85 27.17
C ASP A 216 13.83 -28.88 25.63
N ALA A 217 13.43 -30.00 25.01
CA ALA A 217 13.34 -30.12 23.57
C ALA A 217 12.20 -29.27 22.98
N GLU A 218 11.02 -29.29 23.63
CA GLU A 218 9.88 -28.47 23.22
C GLU A 218 10.13 -26.99 23.49
N PHE A 219 10.72 -26.66 24.64
CA PHE A 219 11.09 -25.28 24.94
C PHE A 219 12.10 -24.72 23.93
N SER A 220 13.08 -25.51 23.50
CA SER A 220 14.02 -25.08 22.44
C SER A 220 13.34 -24.84 21.10
N LYS A 221 12.31 -25.60 20.76
CA LYS A 221 11.50 -25.35 19.54
C LYS A 221 10.70 -24.06 19.64
N ILE A 222 10.04 -23.85 20.79
CA ILE A 222 9.27 -22.65 21.09
C ILE A 222 10.16 -21.42 21.01
N GLU A 223 11.32 -21.43 21.71
CA GLU A 223 12.27 -20.32 21.69
C GLU A 223 12.80 -20.04 20.28
N GLY A 224 13.10 -21.08 19.51
CA GLY A 224 13.54 -20.93 18.11
C GLY A 224 12.46 -20.37 17.17
N ALA A 225 11.19 -20.49 17.53
CA ALA A 225 10.07 -20.00 16.74
C ALA A 225 9.67 -18.53 17.09
N ILE A 226 10.05 -18.02 18.29
CA ILE A 226 9.62 -16.68 18.77
C ILE A 226 9.93 -15.55 17.77
N GLU A 227 11.08 -15.61 17.09
CA GLU A 227 11.47 -14.58 16.11
C GLU A 227 10.65 -14.64 14.81
N SER A 228 10.02 -15.78 14.53
CA SER A 228 9.32 -16.03 13.26
C SER A 228 7.79 -15.94 13.37
N VAL A 229 7.24 -15.87 14.57
CA VAL A 229 5.79 -15.80 14.82
C VAL A 229 5.43 -14.55 15.65
N PHE A 230 4.15 -14.21 15.67
CA PHE A 230 3.65 -12.98 16.30
C PHE A 230 2.46 -13.21 17.25
N ASP A 231 1.96 -14.44 17.29
CA ASP A 231 0.90 -14.86 18.19
C ASP A 231 1.41 -16.04 19.01
N ILE A 232 1.15 -15.99 20.32
CA ILE A 232 1.59 -17.04 21.24
C ILE A 232 0.98 -18.40 20.90
N ARG A 233 -0.23 -18.45 20.33
CA ARG A 233 -0.87 -19.68 19.89
C ARG A 233 -0.06 -20.37 18.81
N MET A 234 0.56 -19.61 17.91
CA MET A 234 1.44 -20.13 16.86
C MET A 234 2.72 -20.75 17.41
N LEU A 235 3.24 -20.24 18.57
CA LEU A 235 4.38 -20.86 19.26
C LEU A 235 4.06 -22.27 19.76
N PHE A 236 2.82 -22.49 20.15
CA PHE A 236 2.33 -23.78 20.65
C PHE A 236 1.58 -24.60 19.60
N ALA A 237 1.59 -24.16 18.33
CA ALA A 237 0.93 -24.91 17.26
C ALA A 237 1.56 -26.31 17.13
N PRO A 238 0.77 -27.36 16.81
CA PRO A 238 1.27 -28.73 16.62
C PRO A 238 2.40 -28.79 15.57
N THR A 239 2.37 -27.91 14.56
CA THR A 239 3.41 -27.79 13.52
C THR A 239 4.77 -27.35 14.07
N VAL A 240 4.79 -26.60 15.18
CA VAL A 240 6.02 -26.17 15.88
C VAL A 240 6.47 -27.25 16.87
N LEU A 241 5.54 -27.78 17.67
CA LEU A 241 5.83 -28.78 18.68
C LEU A 241 6.23 -30.13 18.09
N GLY A 242 5.64 -30.51 16.95
CA GLY A 242 5.85 -31.76 16.24
C GLY A 242 4.74 -32.79 16.54
N GLU A 243 4.42 -33.60 15.53
CA GLU A 243 3.30 -34.54 15.53
C GLU A 243 3.40 -35.58 16.67
N ASP A 244 4.58 -36.16 16.89
CA ASP A 244 4.81 -37.18 17.95
C ASP A 244 4.49 -36.62 19.35
N PHE A 245 4.89 -35.38 19.66
CA PHE A 245 4.61 -34.77 20.95
C PHE A 245 3.14 -34.35 21.05
N SER A 246 2.58 -33.78 19.99
CA SER A 246 1.20 -33.31 19.96
C SER A 246 0.20 -34.47 20.11
N THR A 247 0.40 -35.57 19.40
CA THR A 247 -0.50 -36.74 19.49
C THR A 247 -0.21 -37.59 20.72
N GLY A 248 1.07 -37.87 21.02
CA GLY A 248 1.48 -38.80 22.08
C GLY A 248 1.39 -38.26 23.48
N THR A 249 1.72 -36.96 23.70
CA THR A 249 1.75 -36.32 25.04
C THR A 249 0.55 -35.44 25.27
N LEU A 250 0.20 -34.58 24.28
CA LEU A 250 -0.88 -33.61 24.44
C LEU A 250 -2.26 -34.18 24.07
N ASN A 251 -2.32 -35.40 23.50
CA ASN A 251 -3.53 -36.07 23.04
C ASN A 251 -4.35 -35.24 22.02
N ILE A 252 -3.66 -34.55 21.14
CA ILE A 252 -4.29 -33.83 20.02
C ILE A 252 -4.55 -34.82 18.89
N ASP A 253 -5.73 -34.75 18.26
CA ASP A 253 -6.08 -35.60 17.15
C ASP A 253 -5.13 -35.40 15.97
N ALA A 254 -4.70 -36.47 15.30
CA ALA A 254 -3.76 -36.40 14.18
C ALA A 254 -4.25 -35.53 13.02
N GLU A 255 -5.58 -35.47 12.83
CA GLU A 255 -6.19 -34.59 11.80
C GLU A 255 -6.02 -33.09 12.10
N GLU A 256 -5.88 -32.73 13.39
CA GLU A 256 -5.64 -31.35 13.83
C GLU A 256 -4.16 -30.97 13.85
N CYS A 257 -3.25 -31.94 13.73
CA CYS A 257 -1.81 -31.63 13.76
C CYS A 257 -1.32 -30.82 12.55
N ASP A 258 -2.00 -30.88 11.43
CA ASP A 258 -1.71 -30.09 10.24
C ASP A 258 -2.42 -28.72 10.23
N ASN A 259 -3.26 -28.45 11.24
CA ASN A 259 -3.95 -27.17 11.39
C ASN A 259 -3.07 -26.13 12.10
N PRO A 260 -2.51 -25.14 11.41
CA PRO A 260 -1.63 -24.12 12.00
C PRO A 260 -2.35 -23.19 12.97
N PHE A 261 -3.69 -23.18 12.97
CA PHE A 261 -4.54 -22.35 13.84
C PHE A 261 -5.16 -23.15 14.99
N PHE A 262 -4.74 -24.39 15.22
CA PHE A 262 -5.22 -25.17 16.36
C PHE A 262 -4.80 -24.51 17.67
N ASP A 263 -5.77 -24.20 18.54
CA ASP A 263 -5.51 -23.58 19.85
C ASP A 263 -5.06 -24.63 20.88
N THR A 264 -3.78 -24.99 20.81
CA THR A 264 -3.15 -25.94 21.75
C THR A 264 -3.23 -25.44 23.20
N LEU A 265 -3.06 -24.14 23.46
CA LEU A 265 -3.14 -23.60 24.82
C LEU A 265 -4.55 -23.71 25.40
N GLY A 266 -5.58 -23.40 24.59
CA GLY A 266 -6.97 -23.63 24.97
C GLY A 266 -7.28 -25.11 25.20
N HIS A 267 -6.77 -26.02 24.35
CA HIS A 267 -6.87 -27.48 24.54
C HIS A 267 -6.23 -27.95 25.85
N LEU A 268 -5.11 -27.35 26.27
CA LEU A 268 -4.43 -27.62 27.54
C LEU A 268 -5.13 -26.98 28.76
N GLY A 269 -6.22 -26.25 28.54
CA GLY A 269 -7.03 -25.66 29.60
C GLY A 269 -6.56 -24.31 30.12
N PHE A 270 -5.73 -23.57 29.34
CA PHE A 270 -5.47 -22.17 29.61
C PHE A 270 -6.69 -21.34 29.20
N SER A 271 -7.06 -20.39 30.02
CA SER A 271 -8.14 -19.43 29.72
C SER A 271 -7.69 -18.41 28.67
N ALA A 272 -8.63 -17.81 27.96
CA ALA A 272 -8.36 -16.75 27.00
C ALA A 272 -7.59 -15.57 27.65
N MET A 273 -7.87 -15.26 28.92
CA MET A 273 -7.17 -14.21 29.67
C MET A 273 -5.70 -14.58 29.94
N GLU A 274 -5.41 -15.82 30.37
CA GLU A 274 -4.03 -16.29 30.58
C GLU A 274 -3.23 -16.29 29.28
N ILE A 275 -3.87 -16.66 28.16
CA ILE A 275 -3.25 -16.66 26.84
C ILE A 275 -2.95 -15.21 26.39
N GLU A 276 -3.87 -14.27 26.60
CA GLU A 276 -3.67 -12.85 26.27
C GLU A 276 -2.58 -12.21 27.13
N GLU A 277 -2.54 -12.49 28.44
CA GLU A 277 -1.45 -12.03 29.33
C GLU A 277 -0.10 -12.58 28.87
N ALA A 278 -0.04 -13.84 28.48
CA ALA A 278 1.19 -14.45 27.95
C ALA A 278 1.56 -13.87 26.58
N GLN A 279 0.58 -13.55 25.74
CA GLN A 279 0.79 -12.82 24.47
C GLN A 279 1.47 -11.47 24.74
N MET A 280 0.94 -10.69 25.69
CA MET A 280 1.50 -9.39 26.05
C MET A 280 2.90 -9.53 26.68
N HIS A 281 3.13 -10.56 27.49
CA HIS A 281 4.44 -10.83 28.08
C HIS A 281 5.51 -11.14 27.02
N VAL A 282 5.20 -12.02 26.07
CA VAL A 282 6.18 -12.48 25.06
C VAL A 282 6.31 -11.49 23.91
N PHE A 283 5.20 -10.93 23.43
CA PHE A 283 5.13 -10.15 22.19
C PHE A 283 4.90 -8.66 22.40
N GLY A 284 4.63 -8.24 23.66
CA GLY A 284 4.40 -6.85 24.06
C GLY A 284 3.02 -6.32 23.70
N HIS A 285 2.77 -5.11 24.20
CA HIS A 285 1.52 -4.38 23.95
C HIS A 285 1.51 -3.67 22.59
N LEU A 286 2.68 -3.52 21.94
CA LEU A 286 2.90 -2.71 20.72
C LEU A 286 2.48 -1.23 20.89
N SER A 287 2.08 -0.85 22.09
CA SER A 287 1.73 0.50 22.52
C SER A 287 2.55 0.86 23.76
N ILE A 288 2.84 2.14 23.94
CA ILE A 288 3.52 2.65 25.14
C ILE A 288 2.53 3.10 26.23
N GLU A 289 1.24 3.09 25.91
CA GLU A 289 0.17 3.39 26.86
C GLU A 289 0.24 2.38 28.01
N ASP A 290 -0.01 2.84 29.21
CA ASP A 290 0.06 2.05 30.45
C ASP A 290 1.43 1.40 30.77
N ALA A 291 2.49 1.80 30.05
CA ALA A 291 3.83 1.30 30.34
C ALA A 291 4.27 1.68 31.76
N PRO A 292 4.96 0.76 32.51
CA PRO A 292 5.40 1.03 33.85
C PRO A 292 6.31 2.25 33.89
N HIS A 293 6.27 3.03 35.00
CA HIS A 293 7.08 4.23 35.22
C HIS A 293 6.81 5.40 34.27
N LEU A 294 6.13 5.22 33.14
CA LEU A 294 5.92 6.27 32.17
C LEU A 294 4.94 7.31 32.73
N LYS A 295 5.39 8.57 32.76
CA LYS A 295 4.57 9.69 33.21
C LYS A 295 3.59 10.11 32.13
N ALA A 296 2.34 10.40 32.51
CA ALA A 296 1.30 10.82 31.57
C ALA A 296 1.70 12.07 30.76
N GLU A 297 2.48 13.00 31.34
CA GLU A 297 2.98 14.21 30.68
C GLU A 297 3.97 13.91 29.53
N HIS A 298 4.56 12.72 29.49
CA HIS A 298 5.52 12.29 28.46
C HIS A 298 4.89 11.46 27.35
N LEU A 299 3.65 10.95 27.52
CA LEU A 299 2.94 10.17 26.51
C LEU A 299 2.91 10.84 25.12
N PRO A 300 2.61 12.16 25.01
CA PRO A 300 2.53 12.82 23.70
C PRO A 300 3.81 12.78 22.87
N VAL A 301 4.98 12.55 23.49
CA VAL A 301 6.26 12.41 22.76
C VAL A 301 6.28 11.16 21.90
N PHE A 302 5.52 10.14 22.28
CA PHE A 302 5.47 8.83 21.66
C PHE A 302 4.22 8.60 20.81
N ASP A 303 3.34 9.60 20.68
CA ASP A 303 2.19 9.52 19.81
C ASP A 303 2.67 9.35 18.36
N CYS A 304 2.07 8.41 17.67
CA CYS A 304 2.37 8.06 16.29
C CYS A 304 1.23 8.51 15.34
N ALA A 305 1.41 8.32 14.04
CA ALA A 305 0.37 8.64 13.05
C ALA A 305 -0.89 7.80 13.23
N THR A 306 -0.75 6.59 13.76
CA THR A 306 -1.84 5.66 14.04
C THR A 306 -1.69 5.10 15.46
N PRO A 307 -2.77 4.65 16.12
CA PRO A 307 -2.69 4.01 17.42
C PRO A 307 -1.82 2.75 17.40
N GLY A 308 -1.13 2.46 18.49
CA GLY A 308 -0.25 1.30 18.61
C GLY A 308 -0.96 0.06 19.16
N GLY A 309 -0.70 -1.12 18.61
CA GLY A 309 -1.25 -2.38 19.11
C GLY A 309 -2.78 -2.47 19.00
N LYS A 310 -3.35 -3.49 19.64
CA LYS A 310 -4.81 -3.69 19.72
C LYS A 310 -5.49 -2.77 20.74
N SER A 311 -4.77 -2.37 21.79
CA SER A 311 -5.30 -1.62 22.93
C SER A 311 -4.94 -0.14 22.91
N GLY A 312 -4.06 0.30 22.02
CA GLY A 312 -3.66 1.70 21.95
C GLY A 312 -4.79 2.57 21.41
N THR A 313 -4.98 3.72 22.05
CA THR A 313 -6.04 4.67 21.70
C THR A 313 -5.48 6.00 21.23
N ARG A 314 -4.19 6.26 21.49
CA ARG A 314 -3.54 7.54 21.22
C ARG A 314 -2.93 7.57 19.83
N CYS A 315 -3.20 8.65 19.11
CA CYS A 315 -2.51 9.00 17.88
C CYS A 315 -2.35 10.51 17.78
N ILE A 316 -1.61 10.96 16.79
CA ILE A 316 -1.46 12.38 16.49
C ILE A 316 -2.73 12.88 15.83
N ASP A 317 -3.29 13.98 16.35
CA ASP A 317 -4.46 14.63 15.76
C ASP A 317 -4.19 15.09 14.32
N TRP A 318 -5.18 14.98 13.43
CA TRP A 318 -5.03 15.30 12.02
C TRP A 318 -4.62 16.78 11.79
N GLU A 319 -5.03 17.71 12.67
CA GLU A 319 -4.63 19.13 12.63
C GLU A 319 -3.11 19.28 12.74
N ALA A 320 -2.46 18.46 13.56
CA ALA A 320 -1.01 18.51 13.74
C ALA A 320 -0.25 18.17 12.44
N HIS A 321 -0.81 17.26 11.63
CA HIS A 321 -0.25 16.93 10.32
C HIS A 321 -0.29 18.15 9.39
N VAL A 322 -1.41 18.88 9.36
CA VAL A 322 -1.58 20.11 8.57
C VAL A 322 -0.66 21.21 9.08
N MET A 323 -0.58 21.40 10.41
CA MET A 323 0.25 22.43 11.03
C MET A 323 1.75 22.21 10.83
N MET A 324 2.23 20.97 10.80
CA MET A 324 3.62 20.67 10.47
C MET A 324 3.96 21.04 9.02
N MET A 325 3.05 20.78 8.08
CA MET A 325 3.18 21.26 6.70
C MET A 325 3.18 22.79 6.64
N ALA A 326 2.25 23.44 7.35
CA ALA A 326 2.13 24.89 7.41
C ALA A 326 3.40 25.57 7.94
N ALA A 327 4.11 24.92 8.88
CA ALA A 327 5.37 25.41 9.40
C ALA A 327 6.53 25.34 8.36
N ALA A 328 6.53 24.33 7.52
CA ALA A 328 7.56 24.12 6.50
C ALA A 328 7.26 24.87 5.18
N GLN A 329 5.99 24.92 4.75
CA GLN A 329 5.57 25.41 3.44
C GLN A 329 6.04 26.85 3.11
N PRO A 330 6.08 27.80 4.06
CA PRO A 330 6.57 29.17 3.79
C PRO A 330 8.01 29.21 3.29
N PHE A 331 8.77 28.12 3.49
CA PHE A 331 10.19 28.03 3.14
C PHE A 331 10.47 27.01 2.04
N ILE A 332 9.48 26.27 1.57
CA ILE A 332 9.65 25.29 0.50
C ILE A 332 9.14 25.89 -0.82
N SER A 333 10.03 26.03 -1.80
CA SER A 333 9.69 26.66 -3.09
C SER A 333 8.72 25.82 -3.94
N GLY A 334 8.80 24.49 -3.84
CA GLY A 334 7.85 23.54 -4.41
C GLY A 334 6.73 23.15 -3.45
N ALA A 335 6.20 21.96 -3.58
CA ALA A 335 5.19 21.39 -2.69
C ALA A 335 5.80 20.47 -1.65
N ILE A 336 4.99 20.10 -0.66
CA ILE A 336 5.29 19.13 0.38
C ILE A 336 4.37 17.93 0.18
N SER A 337 4.96 16.75 0.01
CA SER A 337 4.21 15.49 0.02
C SER A 337 4.17 14.97 1.46
N LYS A 338 2.98 15.00 2.04
CA LYS A 338 2.70 14.51 3.38
C LYS A 338 1.27 13.99 3.46
N THR A 339 1.12 12.86 4.13
CA THR A 339 -0.19 12.29 4.43
C THR A 339 -0.77 12.94 5.69
N ILE A 340 -2.02 13.39 5.61
CA ILE A 340 -2.83 13.75 6.75
C ILE A 340 -3.57 12.48 7.16
N ASN A 341 -3.02 11.76 8.15
CA ASN A 341 -3.63 10.55 8.67
C ASN A 341 -4.81 10.92 9.55
N MET A 342 -5.93 10.25 9.33
CA MET A 342 -7.19 10.42 10.05
C MET A 342 -7.68 9.07 10.55
N PRO A 343 -8.20 8.96 11.78
CA PRO A 343 -8.83 7.75 12.28
C PRO A 343 -10.02 7.27 11.42
N SER A 344 -10.43 6.03 11.59
CA SER A 344 -11.54 5.42 10.83
C SER A 344 -12.91 6.03 11.12
N ASP A 345 -13.09 6.64 12.29
CA ASP A 345 -14.32 7.23 12.80
C ASP A 345 -14.52 8.71 12.47
N VAL A 346 -13.55 9.34 11.74
CA VAL A 346 -13.69 10.76 11.35
C VAL A 346 -14.89 10.98 10.43
N SER A 347 -15.55 12.11 10.63
CA SER A 347 -16.70 12.54 9.86
C SER A 347 -16.32 13.18 8.52
N ILE A 348 -17.30 13.40 7.65
CA ILE A 348 -17.14 14.18 6.41
C ILE A 348 -16.74 15.63 6.74
N GLU A 349 -17.29 16.16 7.82
CA GLU A 349 -17.02 17.51 8.32
C GLU A 349 -15.56 17.68 8.74
N ASP A 350 -14.95 16.66 9.37
CA ASP A 350 -13.52 16.67 9.72
C ASP A 350 -12.64 16.68 8.48
N VAL A 351 -12.99 15.89 7.46
CA VAL A 351 -12.28 15.91 6.17
C VAL A 351 -12.38 17.28 5.51
N GLN A 352 -13.57 17.89 5.52
CA GLN A 352 -13.75 19.26 5.02
C GLN A 352 -12.89 20.26 5.82
N ALA A 353 -12.90 20.17 7.15
CA ALA A 353 -12.11 21.01 8.03
C ALA A 353 -10.59 20.88 7.76
N ALA A 354 -10.11 19.69 7.41
CA ALA A 354 -8.71 19.47 7.04
C ALA A 354 -8.34 20.22 5.75
N TYR A 355 -9.20 20.19 4.73
CA TYR A 355 -8.98 20.99 3.51
C TYR A 355 -9.05 22.49 3.79
N ASP A 356 -10.01 22.94 4.60
CA ASP A 356 -10.17 24.35 4.96
C ASP A 356 -8.96 24.84 5.77
N LEU A 357 -8.46 24.06 6.73
CA LEU A 357 -7.27 24.38 7.49
C LEU A 357 -6.03 24.40 6.59
N SER A 358 -5.88 23.41 5.70
CA SER A 358 -4.76 23.35 4.75
C SER A 358 -4.74 24.58 3.85
N HIS A 359 -5.89 25.03 3.34
CA HIS A 359 -6.01 26.24 2.54
C HIS A 359 -5.70 27.50 3.35
N SER A 360 -6.28 27.65 4.55
CA SER A 360 -6.10 28.83 5.41
C SER A 360 -4.69 28.99 5.96
N THR A 361 -3.88 27.92 5.93
CA THR A 361 -2.47 27.91 6.34
C THR A 361 -1.49 27.94 5.15
N MET A 362 -1.98 28.22 3.92
CA MET A 362 -1.17 28.33 2.70
C MET A 362 -0.43 27.05 2.28
N ASN A 363 -0.91 25.88 2.63
CA ASN A 363 -0.34 24.63 2.12
C ASN A 363 -0.64 24.48 0.61
N LYS A 364 0.34 24.06 -0.17
CA LYS A 364 0.20 23.88 -1.62
C LYS A 364 -0.41 22.54 -2.01
N ALA A 365 -0.39 21.56 -1.11
CA ALA A 365 -0.93 20.22 -1.31
C ALA A 365 -1.66 19.76 -0.05
N CYS A 366 -2.69 18.92 -0.22
CA CYS A 366 -3.44 18.31 0.86
C CYS A 366 -3.75 16.86 0.44
N ALA A 367 -3.16 15.89 1.11
CA ALA A 367 -3.38 14.47 0.87
C ALA A 367 -3.92 13.82 2.14
N VAL A 368 -5.23 13.54 2.15
CA VAL A 368 -5.92 12.93 3.29
C VAL A 368 -5.94 11.42 3.14
N TYR A 369 -5.67 10.71 4.21
CA TYR A 369 -5.82 9.26 4.32
C TYR A 369 -6.62 8.94 5.58
N ARG A 370 -7.81 8.37 5.40
CA ARG A 370 -8.62 7.83 6.49
C ARG A 370 -8.27 6.36 6.69
N ASP A 371 -8.00 5.97 7.91
CA ASP A 371 -7.72 4.57 8.24
C ASP A 371 -8.88 3.66 7.83
N GLY A 372 -8.58 2.45 7.38
CA GLY A 372 -9.57 1.51 6.86
C GLY A 372 -10.24 1.91 5.52
N SER A 373 -9.80 3.00 4.86
CA SER A 373 -10.40 3.42 3.58
C SER A 373 -9.95 2.60 2.37
N LYS A 374 -8.97 1.72 2.52
CA LYS A 374 -8.44 0.83 1.46
C LYS A 374 -8.27 -0.58 1.99
N LEU A 375 -8.62 -1.58 1.19
CA LEU A 375 -8.44 -3.01 1.49
C LEU A 375 -6.97 -3.42 1.67
N SER A 376 -6.02 -2.70 1.08
CA SER A 376 -4.58 -2.94 1.24
C SER A 376 -3.91 -1.64 1.64
N GLN A 377 -3.43 -1.59 2.87
CA GLN A 377 -2.69 -0.46 3.41
C GLN A 377 -1.19 -0.64 3.14
N PRO A 378 -0.48 0.38 2.64
CA PRO A 378 0.96 0.28 2.35
C PRO A 378 1.84 0.20 3.60
N LEU A 379 1.32 0.64 4.76
CA LEU A 379 1.97 0.57 6.07
C LEU A 379 0.94 0.03 7.06
N MET A 380 1.25 -1.07 7.74
CA MET A 380 0.38 -1.70 8.74
C MET A 380 1.06 -1.67 10.11
N ASN A 381 0.28 -1.37 11.14
CA ASN A 381 0.76 -1.32 12.53
C ASN A 381 0.81 -2.70 13.18
N ASN A 382 0.06 -3.66 12.67
CA ASN A 382 -0.08 -5.00 13.22
C ASN A 382 -0.09 -6.03 12.09
N LEU A 383 0.53 -7.19 12.35
CA LEU A 383 0.26 -8.40 11.57
C LEU A 383 -1.18 -8.92 11.78
N VAL A 384 -1.86 -8.42 12.79
CA VAL A 384 -3.28 -8.64 13.07
C VAL A 384 -4.18 -7.88 12.09
N ASP A 385 -3.68 -6.81 11.46
CA ASP A 385 -4.38 -6.21 10.30
C ASP A 385 -4.35 -7.11 9.06
N MET A 386 -3.51 -8.13 9.03
CA MET A 386 -3.71 -9.25 8.09
C MET A 386 -4.90 -10.14 8.51
N SER A 387 -5.22 -10.21 9.82
CA SER A 387 -6.45 -10.83 10.33
C SER A 387 -7.61 -9.83 10.44
N GLY A 388 -7.35 -8.54 10.53
CA GLY A 388 -8.34 -7.45 10.45
C GLY A 388 -8.77 -7.15 9.02
N ALA A 389 -7.92 -7.46 8.02
CA ALA A 389 -8.39 -7.60 6.63
C ALA A 389 -9.37 -8.79 6.52
N GLU A 390 -9.23 -9.80 7.37
CA GLU A 390 -10.22 -10.88 7.51
C GLU A 390 -11.47 -10.40 8.28
N GLU A 391 -11.36 -9.50 9.28
CA GLU A 391 -12.51 -8.93 10.01
C GLU A 391 -13.22 -7.83 9.20
N GLU A 392 -12.53 -7.01 8.41
CA GLU A 392 -13.15 -6.08 7.46
C GLU A 392 -13.65 -6.80 6.20
N GLU A 393 -12.97 -7.86 5.74
CA GLU A 393 -13.54 -8.80 4.79
C GLU A 393 -14.73 -9.54 5.42
N GLU A 394 -14.74 -9.82 6.72
CA GLU A 394 -15.90 -10.35 7.43
C GLU A 394 -17.04 -9.35 7.51
N GLU A 395 -16.83 -8.03 7.70
CA GLU A 395 -17.92 -7.04 7.67
C GLU A 395 -18.44 -6.81 6.24
N GLU A 396 -17.59 -6.76 5.22
CA GLU A 396 -18.02 -6.66 3.82
C GLU A 396 -18.63 -7.99 3.35
N VAL A 397 -18.10 -9.11 3.80
CA VAL A 397 -18.70 -10.45 3.66
C VAL A 397 -20.02 -10.53 4.41
N VAL A 398 -20.13 -10.01 5.64
CA VAL A 398 -21.37 -9.96 6.41
C VAL A 398 -22.44 -9.09 5.72
N VAL A 399 -22.07 -7.95 5.13
CA VAL A 399 -22.99 -7.12 4.34
C VAL A 399 -23.36 -7.84 3.03
N THR A 400 -22.41 -8.50 2.37
CA THR A 400 -22.65 -9.27 1.15
C THR A 400 -23.43 -10.54 1.45
N VAL A 401 -23.12 -11.22 2.55
CA VAL A 401 -23.87 -12.38 3.08
C VAL A 401 -25.30 -11.99 3.44
N LYS A 402 -25.52 -10.89 4.16
CA LYS A 402 -26.87 -10.38 4.47
C LYS A 402 -27.67 -10.05 3.20
N LYS A 403 -27.02 -9.53 2.17
CA LYS A 403 -27.63 -9.26 0.86
C LYS A 403 -27.97 -10.55 0.12
N ALA A 404 -27.04 -11.53 0.12
CA ALA A 404 -27.25 -12.85 -0.45
C ALA A 404 -28.31 -13.65 0.29
N VAL A 405 -28.30 -13.64 1.64
CA VAL A 405 -29.33 -14.26 2.49
C VAL A 405 -30.71 -13.69 2.17
N LYS A 406 -30.83 -12.37 2.02
CA LYS A 406 -32.09 -11.73 1.64
C LYS A 406 -32.56 -12.15 0.25
N GLN A 407 -31.66 -12.23 -0.74
CA GLN A 407 -32.00 -12.69 -2.09
C GLN A 407 -32.40 -14.17 -2.11
N VAL A 408 -31.69 -15.03 -1.40
CA VAL A 408 -32.03 -16.46 -1.30
C VAL A 408 -33.35 -16.66 -0.53
N ALA A 409 -33.59 -15.89 0.53
CA ALA A 409 -34.86 -15.94 1.26
C ALA A 409 -36.06 -15.53 0.40
N GLU A 410 -35.90 -14.52 -0.47
CA GLU A 410 -36.95 -14.08 -1.43
C GLU A 410 -37.20 -15.12 -2.53
N MET A 411 -36.25 -16.01 -2.81
CA MET A 411 -36.39 -17.09 -3.81
C MET A 411 -37.02 -18.38 -3.25
N LEU A 412 -37.08 -18.51 -1.91
CA LEU A 412 -37.68 -19.70 -1.28
C LEU A 412 -39.22 -19.56 -1.22
N PRO A 413 -39.96 -20.59 -1.61
CA PRO A 413 -41.43 -20.57 -1.55
C PRO A 413 -41.99 -20.81 -0.10
N LEU A 414 -41.45 -20.06 0.87
CA LEU A 414 -41.76 -20.19 2.31
C LEU A 414 -42.03 -18.80 2.89
N PRO A 415 -42.81 -18.71 4.00
CA PRO A 415 -42.96 -17.46 4.74
C PRO A 415 -41.62 -16.93 5.24
N ASN A 416 -41.40 -15.62 5.22
CA ASN A 416 -40.13 -14.96 5.54
C ASN A 416 -39.51 -15.38 6.89
N GLU A 417 -40.31 -15.69 7.90
CA GLU A 417 -39.85 -16.16 9.22
C GLU A 417 -39.18 -17.56 9.16
N GLN A 418 -39.50 -18.37 8.15
CA GLN A 418 -38.91 -19.71 7.95
C GLN A 418 -37.87 -19.73 6.83
N ALA A 419 -37.98 -18.82 5.88
CA ALA A 419 -37.03 -18.69 4.76
C ALA A 419 -35.68 -18.09 5.19
N ALA A 420 -35.67 -17.11 6.08
CA ALA A 420 -34.46 -16.43 6.52
C ALA A 420 -33.40 -17.34 7.18
N PRO A 421 -33.74 -18.18 8.18
CA PRO A 421 -32.78 -19.10 8.80
C PRO A 421 -32.25 -20.17 7.84
N LEU A 422 -33.08 -20.64 6.89
CA LEU A 422 -32.68 -21.61 5.87
C LEU A 422 -31.76 -20.96 4.81
N ALA A 423 -32.06 -19.74 4.42
CA ALA A 423 -31.23 -18.99 3.51
C ALA A 423 -29.88 -18.65 4.13
N GLU A 424 -29.84 -18.28 5.42
CA GLU A 424 -28.62 -18.03 6.18
C GLU A 424 -27.75 -19.27 6.28
N ALA A 425 -28.33 -20.42 6.64
CA ALA A 425 -27.61 -21.70 6.68
C ALA A 425 -27.09 -22.12 5.29
N PHE A 426 -27.86 -21.85 4.24
CA PHE A 426 -27.44 -22.16 2.86
C PHE A 426 -26.29 -21.28 2.40
N VAL A 427 -26.37 -19.98 2.63
CA VAL A 427 -25.33 -19.01 2.24
C VAL A 427 -24.05 -19.24 3.04
N HIS A 428 -24.13 -19.45 4.35
CA HIS A 428 -22.96 -19.80 5.18
C HIS A 428 -22.27 -21.09 4.74
N ASN A 429 -23.04 -22.14 4.46
CA ASN A 429 -22.46 -23.40 3.96
C ASN A 429 -21.83 -23.27 2.55
N TYR A 430 -22.37 -22.37 1.73
CA TYR A 430 -21.85 -22.16 0.37
C TYR A 430 -20.57 -21.33 0.34
N ILE A 431 -20.42 -20.34 1.21
CA ILE A 431 -19.26 -19.43 1.24
C ILE A 431 -18.10 -20.03 2.05
N ALA A 432 -18.39 -20.78 3.11
CA ALA A 432 -17.36 -21.31 4.01
C ALA A 432 -16.78 -22.67 3.59
N THR A 433 -17.32 -23.33 2.57
CA THR A 433 -16.91 -24.70 2.20
C THR A 433 -16.28 -24.71 0.82
N ARG A 434 -15.00 -25.14 0.74
CA ARG A 434 -14.32 -25.39 -0.53
C ARG A 434 -15.11 -26.39 -1.36
N GLN A 435 -15.39 -26.05 -2.60
CA GLN A 435 -16.06 -26.92 -3.57
C GLN A 435 -15.03 -27.52 -4.53
N PRO A 436 -14.37 -28.63 -4.18
CA PRO A 436 -13.40 -29.26 -5.09
C PRO A 436 -14.10 -29.74 -6.37
N LEU A 437 -13.40 -29.64 -7.49
CA LEU A 437 -13.89 -30.18 -8.74
C LEU A 437 -13.99 -31.70 -8.69
N PRO A 438 -14.96 -32.32 -9.42
CA PRO A 438 -15.04 -33.78 -9.57
C PRO A 438 -13.74 -34.36 -10.13
N ALA A 439 -13.43 -35.62 -9.75
CA ALA A 439 -12.23 -36.29 -10.26
C ALA A 439 -12.24 -36.46 -11.80
N VAL A 440 -13.43 -36.60 -12.38
CA VAL A 440 -13.64 -36.59 -13.85
C VAL A 440 -14.40 -35.31 -14.18
N ARG A 441 -13.83 -34.46 -15.02
CA ARG A 441 -14.36 -33.14 -15.34
C ARG A 441 -14.00 -32.70 -16.74
N ASP A 442 -14.81 -31.83 -17.30
CA ASP A 442 -14.53 -31.21 -18.60
C ASP A 442 -13.42 -30.16 -18.45
N SER A 443 -12.40 -30.30 -19.31
CA SER A 443 -11.26 -29.38 -19.33
C SER A 443 -10.94 -28.98 -20.76
N ARG A 444 -10.63 -27.68 -20.95
CA ARG A 444 -10.18 -27.13 -22.23
C ARG A 444 -8.72 -26.70 -22.12
N THR A 445 -7.89 -27.18 -23.03
CA THR A 445 -6.48 -26.76 -23.10
C THR A 445 -6.26 -25.91 -24.35
N MET A 446 -5.74 -24.70 -24.13
CA MET A 446 -5.34 -23.78 -25.19
C MET A 446 -3.83 -23.68 -25.26
N LYS A 447 -3.28 -23.64 -26.46
CA LYS A 447 -1.87 -23.40 -26.72
C LYS A 447 -1.70 -22.06 -27.41
N ALA A 448 -0.88 -21.19 -26.83
CA ALA A 448 -0.52 -19.89 -27.41
C ALA A 448 0.98 -19.61 -27.29
N SER A 449 1.44 -18.60 -27.99
CA SER A 449 2.79 -18.04 -27.84
C SER A 449 2.66 -16.54 -27.60
N VAL A 450 3.17 -16.04 -26.50
CA VAL A 450 3.20 -14.61 -26.13
C VAL A 450 4.64 -14.13 -26.19
N GLY A 451 4.93 -13.17 -27.05
CA GLY A 451 6.30 -12.66 -27.24
C GLY A 451 7.32 -13.76 -27.59
N GLY A 452 6.90 -14.85 -28.27
CA GLY A 452 7.74 -15.99 -28.61
C GLY A 452 7.84 -17.09 -27.52
N HIS A 453 7.20 -16.91 -26.37
CA HIS A 453 7.18 -17.86 -25.26
C HIS A 453 5.89 -18.68 -25.29
N THR A 454 6.01 -20.01 -25.42
CA THR A 454 4.84 -20.90 -25.52
C THR A 454 4.22 -21.17 -24.16
N VAL A 455 2.91 -20.96 -24.05
CA VAL A 455 2.09 -21.27 -22.89
C VAL A 455 0.96 -22.23 -23.25
N TYR A 456 0.69 -23.13 -22.34
CA TYR A 456 -0.50 -23.99 -22.35
C TYR A 456 -1.35 -23.59 -21.15
N LEU A 457 -2.57 -23.13 -21.41
CA LEU A 457 -3.58 -22.82 -20.41
C LEU A 457 -4.63 -23.91 -20.44
N THR A 458 -4.76 -24.66 -19.37
CA THR A 458 -5.86 -25.60 -19.17
C THR A 458 -6.84 -25.01 -18.18
N SER A 459 -8.11 -24.92 -18.53
CA SER A 459 -9.21 -24.46 -17.70
C SER A 459 -10.21 -25.60 -17.52
N SER A 460 -10.61 -25.87 -16.27
CA SER A 460 -11.59 -26.90 -15.91
C SER A 460 -12.81 -26.26 -15.28
N LYS A 461 -13.99 -26.74 -15.64
CA LYS A 461 -15.28 -26.17 -15.21
C LYS A 461 -16.09 -27.18 -14.40
N TYR A 462 -16.98 -26.67 -13.58
CA TYR A 462 -18.07 -27.43 -12.95
C TYR A 462 -19.16 -27.76 -13.98
N ASP A 463 -20.05 -28.67 -13.62
CA ASP A 463 -21.21 -29.05 -14.46
C ASP A 463 -22.16 -27.88 -14.75
N ASP A 464 -22.16 -26.85 -13.93
CA ASP A 464 -22.91 -25.60 -14.10
C ASP A 464 -22.22 -24.59 -15.04
N GLY A 465 -21.02 -24.91 -15.53
CA GLY A 465 -20.25 -24.08 -16.47
C GLY A 465 -19.27 -23.10 -15.81
N ARG A 466 -19.30 -22.92 -14.47
CA ARG A 466 -18.36 -22.04 -13.78
C ARG A 466 -16.93 -22.59 -13.83
N LEU A 467 -15.96 -21.69 -13.98
CA LEU A 467 -14.54 -22.02 -13.87
C LEU A 467 -14.19 -22.41 -12.44
N GLY A 468 -13.52 -23.53 -12.24
CA GLY A 468 -13.10 -24.01 -10.91
C GLY A 468 -11.61 -24.31 -10.79
N GLU A 469 -10.90 -24.41 -11.93
CA GLU A 469 -9.47 -24.71 -11.91
C GLU A 469 -8.78 -24.17 -13.16
N ILE A 470 -7.56 -23.66 -12.99
CA ILE A 470 -6.66 -23.37 -14.09
C ILE A 470 -5.31 -24.08 -13.88
N MET A 471 -4.67 -24.48 -14.98
CA MET A 471 -3.30 -24.99 -14.99
C MET A 471 -2.51 -24.23 -16.06
N ILE A 472 -1.31 -23.79 -15.71
CA ILE A 472 -0.43 -23.02 -16.61
C ILE A 472 0.87 -23.77 -16.79
N THR A 473 1.21 -24.12 -18.02
CA THR A 473 2.45 -24.81 -18.36
C THR A 473 3.19 -24.05 -19.46
N THR A 474 4.51 -23.86 -19.29
CA THR A 474 5.38 -23.23 -20.30
C THR A 474 6.47 -24.19 -20.77
N SER A 475 6.91 -24.08 -22.04
CA SER A 475 7.75 -25.11 -22.67
C SER A 475 9.25 -24.79 -22.71
N LYS A 476 9.69 -23.57 -22.50
CA LYS A 476 11.12 -23.18 -22.66
C LYS A 476 11.71 -22.43 -21.47
N GLU A 477 10.94 -22.28 -20.40
CA GLU A 477 11.34 -21.51 -19.24
C GLU A 477 12.10 -22.35 -18.21
N GLY A 478 12.90 -21.69 -17.36
CA GLY A 478 13.61 -22.33 -16.26
C GLY A 478 12.67 -23.00 -15.24
N ALA A 479 13.19 -23.99 -14.51
CA ALA A 479 12.37 -24.77 -13.56
C ALA A 479 11.70 -23.90 -12.50
N ALA A 480 12.38 -22.87 -12.00
CA ALA A 480 11.85 -21.93 -11.00
C ALA A 480 10.63 -21.13 -11.53
N TRP A 481 10.71 -20.63 -12.75
CA TRP A 481 9.60 -19.89 -13.39
C TRP A 481 8.37 -20.79 -13.59
N ARG A 482 8.57 -22.01 -14.08
CA ARG A 482 7.47 -22.98 -14.24
C ARG A 482 6.81 -23.32 -12.91
N SER A 483 7.62 -23.50 -11.85
CA SER A 483 7.10 -23.75 -10.50
C SER A 483 6.28 -22.58 -9.98
N LEU A 484 6.75 -21.35 -10.16
CA LEU A 484 6.03 -20.14 -9.76
C LEU A 484 4.67 -20.01 -10.46
N LEU A 485 4.64 -20.20 -11.79
CA LEU A 485 3.37 -20.16 -12.55
C LEU A 485 2.41 -21.29 -12.13
N ASN A 486 2.93 -22.46 -11.78
CA ASN A 486 2.11 -23.54 -11.28
C ASN A 486 1.52 -23.21 -9.89
N GLN A 487 2.31 -22.66 -8.97
CA GLN A 487 1.80 -22.22 -7.65
C GLN A 487 0.77 -21.09 -7.79
N PHE A 488 1.01 -20.15 -8.68
CA PHE A 488 0.05 -19.10 -9.00
C PHE A 488 -1.28 -19.69 -9.52
N ALA A 489 -1.22 -20.67 -10.45
CA ALA A 489 -2.41 -21.34 -10.96
C ALA A 489 -3.17 -22.10 -9.86
N ILE A 490 -2.45 -22.74 -8.93
CA ILE A 490 -3.04 -23.42 -7.75
C ILE A 490 -3.76 -22.39 -6.86
N ALA A 491 -3.13 -21.26 -6.54
CA ALA A 491 -3.74 -20.22 -5.70
C ALA A 491 -5.04 -19.66 -6.32
N VAL A 492 -5.02 -19.36 -7.62
CA VAL A 492 -6.23 -18.93 -8.34
C VAL A 492 -7.31 -20.01 -8.32
N SER A 493 -6.94 -21.29 -8.54
CA SER A 493 -7.88 -22.41 -8.52
C SER A 493 -8.52 -22.61 -7.14
N ILE A 494 -7.73 -22.48 -6.08
CA ILE A 494 -8.25 -22.54 -4.70
C ILE A 494 -9.25 -21.40 -4.48
N GLY A 495 -8.91 -20.16 -4.82
CA GLY A 495 -9.82 -19.03 -4.70
C GLY A 495 -11.14 -19.23 -5.45
N LEU A 496 -11.09 -19.72 -6.70
CA LEU A 496 -12.29 -20.06 -7.49
C LEU A 496 -13.15 -21.14 -6.79
N GLN A 497 -12.52 -22.12 -6.16
CA GLN A 497 -13.20 -23.21 -5.44
C GLN A 497 -13.82 -22.76 -4.10
N TYR A 498 -13.32 -21.68 -3.52
CA TYR A 498 -13.94 -20.98 -2.37
C TYR A 498 -14.95 -19.91 -2.78
N GLY A 499 -15.24 -19.76 -4.09
CA GLY A 499 -16.28 -18.88 -4.58
C GLY A 499 -15.81 -17.45 -4.94
N VAL A 500 -14.50 -17.18 -4.93
CA VAL A 500 -13.99 -15.90 -5.43
C VAL A 500 -14.40 -15.74 -6.90
N PRO A 501 -15.11 -14.66 -7.29
CA PRO A 501 -15.57 -14.49 -8.65
C PRO A 501 -14.40 -14.28 -9.61
N LEU A 502 -14.46 -14.91 -10.80
CA LEU A 502 -13.43 -14.77 -11.83
C LEU A 502 -13.18 -13.30 -12.22
N ASP A 503 -14.22 -12.45 -12.17
CA ASP A 503 -14.10 -11.03 -12.48
C ASP A 503 -13.12 -10.28 -11.56
N ALA A 504 -12.99 -10.69 -10.30
CA ALA A 504 -12.00 -10.14 -9.36
C ALA A 504 -10.57 -10.42 -9.83
N PHE A 505 -10.30 -11.64 -10.28
CA PHE A 505 -9.00 -12.00 -10.84
C PHE A 505 -8.73 -11.28 -12.17
N VAL A 506 -9.74 -11.17 -13.04
CA VAL A 506 -9.63 -10.45 -14.32
C VAL A 506 -9.26 -8.98 -14.08
N LYS A 507 -9.97 -8.29 -13.18
CA LYS A 507 -9.67 -6.90 -12.83
C LYS A 507 -8.26 -6.71 -12.29
N SER A 508 -7.75 -7.67 -11.51
CA SER A 508 -6.44 -7.58 -10.88
C SER A 508 -5.29 -7.90 -11.84
N PHE A 509 -5.49 -8.80 -12.80
CA PHE A 509 -4.40 -9.40 -13.58
C PHE A 509 -4.36 -9.01 -15.05
N THR A 510 -5.41 -8.40 -15.61
CA THR A 510 -5.34 -7.80 -16.95
C THR A 510 -4.51 -6.52 -16.95
N PHE A 511 -3.85 -6.23 -18.08
CA PHE A 511 -2.98 -5.06 -18.29
C PHE A 511 -1.74 -4.97 -17.40
N GLN A 512 -1.40 -6.03 -16.68
CA GLN A 512 -0.11 -6.12 -15.96
C GLN A 512 1.03 -6.23 -16.98
N LYS A 513 2.07 -5.39 -16.82
CA LYS A 513 3.18 -5.33 -17.77
C LYS A 513 4.46 -5.91 -17.20
N PHE A 514 4.88 -7.05 -17.73
CA PHE A 514 6.19 -7.68 -17.49
C PHE A 514 6.50 -8.70 -18.60
N GLU A 515 7.77 -9.08 -18.75
CA GLU A 515 8.19 -10.06 -19.75
C GLU A 515 7.85 -11.51 -19.30
N PRO A 516 7.44 -12.40 -20.23
CA PRO A 516 7.28 -12.18 -21.68
C PRO A 516 6.02 -11.42 -22.05
N SER A 517 6.15 -10.46 -22.96
CA SER A 517 5.08 -9.61 -23.47
C SER A 517 5.16 -9.51 -25.01
N GLY A 518 4.11 -9.06 -25.68
CA GLY A 518 4.12 -8.80 -27.11
C GLY A 518 3.04 -9.54 -27.91
N MET A 519 3.33 -9.85 -29.16
CA MET A 519 2.37 -10.50 -30.07
C MET A 519 1.98 -11.88 -29.59
N VAL A 520 0.68 -12.17 -29.68
CA VAL A 520 0.09 -13.47 -29.35
C VAL A 520 -0.20 -14.24 -30.63
N GLN A 521 0.24 -15.50 -30.68
CA GLN A 521 -0.05 -16.44 -31.76
C GLN A 521 -0.71 -17.69 -31.18
N GLY A 522 -1.82 -18.11 -31.75
CA GLY A 522 -2.61 -19.25 -31.25
C GLY A 522 -3.65 -18.82 -30.23
N GLY A 523 -4.03 -19.73 -29.32
CA GLY A 523 -5.14 -19.52 -28.38
C GLY A 523 -6.49 -19.52 -29.09
N SER A 524 -7.42 -18.68 -28.66
CA SER A 524 -8.71 -18.44 -29.33
C SER A 524 -8.59 -17.62 -30.63
N ASN A 525 -7.43 -17.07 -30.91
CA ASN A 525 -7.17 -16.07 -31.96
C ASN A 525 -7.90 -14.72 -31.75
N ARG A 526 -8.53 -14.51 -30.60
CA ARG A 526 -9.22 -13.27 -30.26
C ARG A 526 -8.31 -12.24 -29.61
N VAL A 527 -7.27 -12.69 -28.89
CA VAL A 527 -6.23 -11.85 -28.28
C VAL A 527 -4.99 -11.86 -29.18
N LYS A 528 -4.61 -10.71 -29.73
CA LYS A 528 -3.47 -10.55 -30.67
C LYS A 528 -2.23 -9.95 -30.03
N MET A 529 -2.38 -9.23 -28.93
CA MET A 529 -1.30 -8.58 -28.18
C MET A 529 -1.56 -8.74 -26.68
N ALA A 530 -0.51 -8.95 -25.91
CA ALA A 530 -0.62 -8.99 -24.45
C ALA A 530 0.57 -8.27 -23.79
N THR A 531 0.31 -7.59 -22.70
CA THR A 531 1.31 -6.85 -21.93
C THR A 531 2.12 -7.75 -21.01
N SER A 532 1.63 -8.96 -20.76
CA SER A 532 2.35 -10.04 -20.08
C SER A 532 1.67 -11.39 -20.37
N LEU A 533 2.34 -12.47 -19.97
CA LEU A 533 1.74 -13.81 -20.02
C LEU A 533 0.45 -13.90 -19.17
N VAL A 534 0.44 -13.26 -18.00
CA VAL A 534 -0.71 -13.25 -17.09
C VAL A 534 -1.86 -12.41 -17.69
N ASP A 535 -1.56 -11.26 -18.29
CA ASP A 535 -2.55 -10.46 -19.04
C ASP A 535 -3.23 -11.29 -20.14
N TYR A 536 -2.45 -12.05 -20.92
CA TYR A 536 -3.00 -12.96 -21.92
C TYR A 536 -3.97 -13.98 -21.32
N ILE A 537 -3.56 -14.66 -20.26
CA ILE A 537 -4.34 -15.72 -19.61
C ILE A 537 -5.69 -15.18 -19.14
N PHE A 538 -5.68 -14.06 -18.40
CA PHE A 538 -6.92 -13.51 -17.84
C PHE A 538 -7.81 -12.81 -18.87
N ARG A 539 -7.29 -12.33 -19.98
CA ARG A 539 -8.12 -11.92 -21.14
C ARG A 539 -8.84 -13.11 -21.76
N GLU A 540 -8.14 -14.22 -22.02
CA GLU A 540 -8.76 -15.43 -22.57
C GLU A 540 -9.84 -16.00 -21.64
N LEU A 541 -9.56 -16.07 -20.33
CA LEU A 541 -10.54 -16.53 -19.34
C LEU A 541 -11.75 -15.59 -19.24
N ALA A 542 -11.55 -14.28 -19.33
CA ALA A 542 -12.64 -13.31 -19.30
C ALA A 542 -13.53 -13.41 -20.55
N ILE A 543 -12.94 -13.62 -21.71
CA ILE A 543 -13.66 -13.80 -22.96
C ILE A 543 -14.47 -15.11 -22.92
N ASP A 544 -13.84 -16.22 -22.49
CA ASP A 544 -14.45 -17.56 -22.52
C ASP A 544 -15.54 -17.75 -21.45
N TYR A 545 -15.34 -17.21 -20.23
CA TYR A 545 -16.22 -17.50 -19.09
C TYR A 545 -17.09 -16.33 -18.64
N LEU A 546 -16.72 -15.08 -18.96
CA LEU A 546 -17.49 -13.87 -18.59
C LEU A 546 -18.10 -13.14 -19.78
N GLY A 547 -17.82 -13.59 -21.03
CA GLY A 547 -18.30 -12.93 -22.24
C GLY A 547 -17.74 -11.50 -22.44
N ARG A 548 -16.58 -11.19 -21.81
CA ARG A 548 -15.94 -9.87 -21.86
C ARG A 548 -15.26 -9.63 -23.21
N ASN A 549 -16.08 -9.42 -24.25
CA ASN A 549 -15.61 -9.17 -25.62
C ASN A 549 -14.83 -7.86 -25.77
N ASP A 550 -14.98 -6.93 -24.83
CA ASP A 550 -14.20 -5.69 -24.71
C ASP A 550 -12.71 -5.92 -24.43
N LEU A 551 -12.33 -7.11 -23.98
CA LEU A 551 -10.93 -7.52 -23.76
C LEU A 551 -10.33 -8.26 -24.98
N ALA A 552 -11.15 -8.56 -25.99
CA ALA A 552 -10.71 -9.16 -27.26
C ALA A 552 -10.22 -8.08 -28.22
N HIS A 553 -9.29 -8.46 -29.12
CA HIS A 553 -8.82 -7.62 -30.23
C HIS A 553 -9.55 -7.93 -31.55
N VAL A 554 -10.21 -9.08 -31.63
CA VAL A 554 -10.94 -9.54 -32.80
C VAL A 554 -12.28 -10.07 -32.36
N SER A 555 -13.37 -9.64 -33.01
CA SER A 555 -14.71 -10.13 -32.74
C SER A 555 -14.89 -11.58 -33.23
N GLU A 556 -15.92 -12.27 -32.72
CA GLU A 556 -16.22 -13.63 -33.12
C GLU A 556 -16.71 -13.67 -34.58
N GLU A 557 -17.44 -12.63 -34.99
CA GLU A 557 -17.93 -12.43 -36.38
C GLU A 557 -16.80 -12.27 -37.38
N ASP A 558 -15.71 -11.57 -37.01
CA ASP A 558 -14.53 -11.38 -37.85
C ASP A 558 -13.72 -12.68 -38.05
N LEU A 559 -13.79 -13.61 -37.11
CA LEU A 559 -13.13 -14.92 -37.21
C LEU A 559 -13.90 -15.87 -38.17
N GLU A 560 -15.21 -15.76 -38.24
CA GLU A 560 -16.03 -16.56 -39.15
C GLU A 560 -15.85 -16.13 -40.62
N VAL A 561 -15.62 -14.84 -40.87
CA VAL A 561 -15.41 -14.29 -42.22
C VAL A 561 -14.03 -14.68 -42.78
N THR A 562 -13.06 -15.04 -41.98
CA THR A 562 -11.70 -15.47 -42.42
C THR A 562 -11.62 -16.94 -42.86
N SER A 563 -12.68 -17.72 -42.77
CA SER A 563 -12.79 -19.03 -43.44
C SER A 563 -13.12 -18.88 -44.93
N ILE A 564 -12.27 -18.11 -45.64
CA ILE A 564 -12.34 -18.05 -47.10
C ILE A 564 -12.03 -19.44 -47.61
N SER A 565 -13.02 -20.04 -48.27
CA SER A 565 -12.95 -21.22 -49.11
C SER A 565 -11.65 -21.24 -49.91
N ARG A 566 -10.87 -22.31 -49.80
CA ARG A 566 -9.83 -22.62 -50.79
C ARG A 566 -10.45 -22.54 -52.15
N PRO A 567 -9.89 -21.82 -53.12
CA PRO A 567 -10.39 -21.90 -54.50
C PRO A 567 -10.18 -23.33 -54.96
N GLU A 568 -11.25 -23.98 -55.41
CA GLU A 568 -11.16 -25.20 -56.19
C GLU A 568 -10.38 -24.88 -57.44
N ILE A 569 -9.23 -25.48 -57.60
CA ILE A 569 -8.45 -25.44 -58.82
C ILE A 569 -9.17 -26.35 -59.83
N THR A 570 -9.95 -25.74 -60.70
CA THR A 570 -10.40 -26.43 -61.93
C THR A 570 -9.24 -26.43 -62.94
N ASP A 571 -9.16 -27.49 -63.72
CA ASP A 571 -8.03 -27.93 -64.55
C ASP A 571 -7.70 -27.01 -65.78
N ASP A 572 -8.24 -25.79 -65.83
CA ASP A 572 -8.10 -24.88 -66.98
C ASP A 572 -7.36 -23.57 -66.73
N GLY A 573 -6.49 -23.49 -65.78
CA GLY A 573 -5.36 -22.53 -65.69
C GLY A 573 -5.64 -21.03 -65.95
N VAL A 574 -6.84 -20.49 -65.77
CA VAL A 574 -7.14 -19.05 -65.99
C VAL A 574 -7.91 -18.48 -64.81
N ALA A 575 -7.22 -17.70 -63.99
CA ALA A 575 -7.81 -16.90 -62.92
C ALA A 575 -8.61 -15.72 -63.51
N ARG A 576 -9.93 -15.70 -63.34
CA ARG A 576 -10.74 -14.50 -63.51
C ARG A 576 -11.17 -13.98 -62.14
N SER A 577 -10.60 -12.84 -61.77
CA SER A 577 -11.07 -12.03 -60.66
C SER A 577 -12.36 -11.28 -61.05
N GLN A 578 -13.45 -11.57 -60.38
CA GLN A 578 -14.57 -10.64 -60.27
C GLN A 578 -14.81 -10.42 -58.77
N GLY A 579 -14.28 -9.33 -58.26
CA GLY A 579 -14.60 -8.78 -56.97
C GLY A 579 -15.26 -7.43 -57.17
N GLU A 580 -16.57 -7.36 -57.01
CA GLU A 580 -17.24 -6.10 -56.79
C GLU A 580 -16.97 -5.64 -55.38
N SER A 581 -16.17 -4.60 -55.25
CA SER A 581 -16.01 -3.85 -54.00
C SER A 581 -17.28 -3.05 -53.72
N ARG A 582 -18.12 -3.50 -52.85
CA ARG A 582 -19.11 -2.65 -52.18
C ARG A 582 -18.43 -1.88 -51.05
N ASN A 583 -18.08 -0.64 -51.35
CA ASN A 583 -17.85 0.38 -50.34
C ASN A 583 -19.18 0.66 -49.62
N VAL A 584 -19.37 0.10 -48.44
CA VAL A 584 -20.37 0.59 -47.50
C VAL A 584 -19.68 1.58 -46.62
N GLN A 585 -19.79 2.84 -46.95
CA GLN A 585 -19.43 3.97 -46.13
C GLN A 585 -20.51 4.11 -45.04
N MET A 586 -20.36 3.44 -43.92
CA MET A 586 -21.10 3.76 -42.71
C MET A 586 -20.35 4.87 -41.99
N THR A 587 -20.81 6.09 -42.17
CA THR A 587 -20.45 7.21 -41.27
C THR A 587 -21.21 7.02 -39.99
N LEU A 588 -20.57 6.39 -39.01
CA LEU A 588 -20.92 6.55 -37.60
C LEU A 588 -20.09 7.72 -37.11
N ASP A 589 -20.73 8.78 -36.64
CA ASP A 589 -20.12 9.83 -35.85
C ASP A 589 -19.65 9.19 -34.51
N VAL A 590 -18.46 8.61 -34.51
CA VAL A 590 -17.82 8.12 -33.30
C VAL A 590 -17.02 9.30 -32.76
N ASP A 591 -17.27 9.63 -31.49
CA ASP A 591 -16.49 10.62 -30.75
C ASP A 591 -14.98 10.28 -30.85
N PRO A 592 -14.12 11.22 -31.27
CA PRO A 592 -12.68 10.99 -31.44
C PRO A 592 -11.97 10.39 -30.21
N GLU A 593 -12.48 10.66 -29.02
CA GLU A 593 -11.96 10.09 -27.79
C GLU A 593 -12.28 8.60 -27.65
N THR A 594 -13.44 8.19 -28.08
CA THR A 594 -13.86 6.78 -28.09
C THR A 594 -13.05 5.96 -29.08
N GLU A 595 -12.74 6.52 -30.25
CA GLU A 595 -11.88 5.88 -31.25
C GLU A 595 -10.44 5.74 -30.73
N MET A 596 -9.89 6.77 -30.09
CA MET A 596 -8.56 6.73 -29.48
C MET A 596 -8.47 5.67 -28.37
N ARG A 597 -9.49 5.55 -27.53
CA ARG A 597 -9.59 4.52 -26.49
C ARG A 597 -9.64 3.11 -27.09
N GLN A 598 -10.35 2.94 -28.17
CA GLN A 598 -10.43 1.65 -28.86
C GLN A 598 -9.11 1.28 -29.52
N MET A 599 -8.47 2.19 -30.26
CA MET A 599 -7.13 1.97 -30.83
C MET A 599 -6.07 1.65 -29.78
N ALA A 600 -6.14 2.29 -28.61
CA ALA A 600 -5.24 2.00 -27.50
C ALA A 600 -5.44 0.56 -26.98
N ARG A 601 -6.68 0.10 -26.84
CA ARG A 601 -6.98 -1.28 -26.41
C ARG A 601 -6.53 -2.31 -27.44
N GLU A 602 -6.71 -2.04 -28.72
CA GLU A 602 -6.23 -2.87 -29.82
C GLU A 602 -4.70 -2.99 -29.83
N ALA A 603 -4.01 -1.94 -29.41
CA ALA A 603 -2.55 -1.92 -29.23
C ALA A 603 -2.07 -2.53 -27.89
N GLY A 604 -2.97 -3.08 -27.06
CA GLY A 604 -2.62 -3.74 -25.80
C GLY A 604 -2.49 -2.80 -24.58
N PHE A 605 -3.00 -1.57 -24.67
CA PHE A 605 -3.06 -0.62 -23.56
C PHE A 605 -4.41 -0.66 -22.82
N THR A 606 -4.51 0.00 -21.67
CA THR A 606 -5.74 -0.02 -20.86
C THR A 606 -6.94 0.65 -21.53
N GLY A 607 -6.70 1.53 -22.49
CA GLY A 607 -7.71 2.39 -23.10
C GLY A 607 -8.01 3.66 -22.29
N ASP A 608 -7.29 3.88 -21.21
CA ASP A 608 -7.34 5.14 -20.47
C ASP A 608 -6.46 6.18 -21.16
N ILE A 609 -6.84 7.44 -21.04
CA ILE A 609 -6.08 8.57 -21.57
C ILE A 609 -5.25 9.16 -20.43
N CYS A 610 -3.99 9.47 -20.69
CA CYS A 610 -3.11 10.09 -19.72
C CYS A 610 -3.49 11.55 -19.48
N ASP A 611 -3.79 11.92 -18.25
CA ASP A 611 -4.19 13.28 -17.88
C ASP A 611 -3.08 14.33 -18.11
N GLU A 612 -1.80 13.90 -18.10
CA GLU A 612 -0.66 14.81 -18.26
C GLU A 612 -0.33 15.12 -19.73
N CYS A 613 -0.37 14.12 -20.60
CA CYS A 613 0.05 14.31 -22.00
C CYS A 613 -1.03 13.98 -23.04
N GLY A 614 -2.23 13.59 -22.63
CA GLY A 614 -3.31 13.19 -23.53
C GLY A 614 -3.02 11.90 -24.34
N GLY A 615 -1.93 11.21 -24.05
CA GLY A 615 -1.55 9.97 -24.73
C GLY A 615 -2.37 8.78 -24.24
N SER A 616 -2.66 7.85 -25.15
CA SER A 616 -3.48 6.66 -24.87
C SER A 616 -2.67 5.40 -24.52
N GLN A 617 -1.35 5.53 -24.34
CA GLN A 617 -0.45 4.41 -24.05
C GLN A 617 -0.33 4.15 -22.53
N MET A 618 -1.47 3.93 -21.88
CA MET A 618 -1.50 3.62 -20.44
C MET A 618 -1.37 2.12 -20.20
N VAL A 619 -0.49 1.73 -19.29
CA VAL A 619 -0.30 0.34 -18.86
C VAL A 619 -0.42 0.23 -17.34
N ARG A 620 -0.90 -0.91 -16.86
CA ARG A 620 -0.97 -1.17 -15.42
C ARG A 620 0.42 -1.50 -14.87
N ASN A 621 0.78 -0.87 -13.76
CA ASN A 621 2.02 -1.13 -13.04
C ASN A 621 1.69 -1.25 -11.54
N GLY A 622 1.46 -2.48 -11.08
CA GLY A 622 0.86 -2.73 -9.79
C GLY A 622 -0.60 -2.25 -9.75
N THR A 623 -0.97 -1.50 -8.73
CA THR A 623 -2.31 -0.91 -8.59
C THR A 623 -2.50 0.39 -9.38
N CYS A 624 -1.43 0.97 -9.93
CA CYS A 624 -1.44 2.26 -10.64
C CYS A 624 -1.34 2.07 -12.16
N LEU A 625 -1.76 3.10 -12.92
CA LEU A 625 -1.52 3.18 -14.36
C LEU A 625 -0.28 4.04 -14.63
N LYS A 626 0.54 3.63 -15.58
CA LYS A 626 1.71 4.37 -16.05
C LYS A 626 1.56 4.69 -17.53
N CYS A 627 1.83 5.93 -17.90
CA CYS A 627 1.90 6.34 -19.29
C CYS A 627 3.26 5.99 -19.91
N ASN A 628 3.26 5.23 -21.00
CA ASN A 628 4.49 4.91 -21.71
C ASN A 628 5.03 6.09 -22.53
N SER A 629 4.19 7.06 -22.86
CA SER A 629 4.57 8.22 -23.69
C SER A 629 5.32 9.29 -22.87
N CYS A 630 4.85 9.63 -21.67
CA CYS A 630 5.44 10.67 -20.84
C CYS A 630 6.02 10.17 -19.50
N GLY A 631 5.73 8.90 -19.13
CA GLY A 631 6.21 8.30 -17.88
C GLY A 631 5.37 8.65 -16.64
N SER A 632 4.34 9.49 -16.74
CA SER A 632 3.46 9.84 -15.62
C SER A 632 2.69 8.60 -15.11
N THR A 633 2.35 8.61 -13.82
CA THR A 633 1.62 7.53 -13.17
C THR A 633 0.37 8.07 -12.47
N THR A 634 -0.74 7.31 -12.50
CA THR A 634 -1.93 7.65 -11.73
C THR A 634 -1.71 7.26 -10.27
N GLY A 635 -1.12 8.17 -9.50
CA GLY A 635 -1.11 8.13 -8.04
C GLY A 635 -0.51 6.86 -7.41
N CYS A 636 0.80 6.75 -7.39
CA CYS A 636 1.63 6.07 -6.40
C CYS A 636 3.08 6.48 -6.72
N SER A 637 3.54 7.51 -6.09
CA SER A 637 4.96 7.85 -6.06
C SER A 637 5.62 7.12 -4.90
#